data_f7fea460b4a7ebe1006667bb4683af22
#
_entry.id   f7fea460b4a7ebe1006667bb4683af22
#
_cell.length_a   1.000
_cell.length_b   1.000
_cell.length_c   1.000
_cell.angle_alpha   90.00
_cell.angle_beta   90.00
_cell.angle_gamma   90.00
#
_symmetry.space_group_name_H-M   'P 1'
#
loop_
_entity.id
_entity.type
_entity.pdbx_description
1 polymer ?
#
loop_
_entity_poly.entity_id
_entity_poly.type
_entity_poly.pdbx_seq_one_letter_code
_entity_poly.pdbx_strand_id
1 'polypeptide(L)'
;MCRKVKNIGKTLLVLPVAIAPFLSQMSVGRIDGSVTGLFIGAVFGRITEGDMSSLVIVIGKLAYLLLFHLLFGSYISGHFTNMPSYYFSRIPHRCVWFGKQCFYLFCYAVWYALLFLGGSLWGCCMISLEKPGRETWRCFFITYAVCVSLLLLTTLIINLGIIVWKTAVGFSVCWIGIIVMEILAKAALNNPCISFINPMSYSGVWDMSFGQVLIKIVYLYFLAVSVSVYGMVFFKKYDITLREVD
;
A
#
# COMPACT_ATOMS: atom_id res chain seq x y z
N MET A 1 -13.22 20.24 9.76
CA MET A 1 -13.15 19.10 10.70
C MET A 1 -13.97 17.90 10.23
N CYS A 2 -15.20 18.06 9.81
CA CYS A 2 -16.12 16.97 9.39
C CYS A 2 -15.59 16.04 8.26
N ARG A 3 -14.89 16.59 7.23
CA ARG A 3 -14.36 15.82 6.10
C ARG A 3 -13.25 14.83 6.51
N LYS A 4 -12.42 15.18 7.50
CA LYS A 4 -11.33 14.31 8.02
C LYS A 4 -11.89 13.12 8.79
N VAL A 5 -12.91 13.33 9.63
CA VAL A 5 -13.59 12.28 10.39
C VAL A 5 -14.30 11.30 9.44
N LYS A 6 -14.94 11.79 8.38
CA LYS A 6 -15.58 10.96 7.36
C LYS A 6 -14.58 10.04 6.63
N ASN A 7 -13.35 10.50 6.40
CA ASN A 7 -12.32 9.70 5.77
C ASN A 7 -11.78 8.58 6.69
N ILE A 8 -11.65 8.84 7.99
CA ILE A 8 -11.26 7.82 8.97
C ILE A 8 -12.35 6.72 9.04
N GLY A 9 -13.63 7.08 9.04
CA GLY A 9 -14.71 6.09 9.02
C GLY A 9 -14.69 5.17 7.79
N LYS A 10 -14.28 5.70 6.62
CA LYS A 10 -14.16 4.88 5.40
C LYS A 10 -13.06 3.81 5.50
N THR A 11 -12.01 4.02 6.32
CA THR A 11 -10.96 3.03 6.49
C THR A 11 -11.41 1.78 7.21
N LEU A 12 -12.54 1.82 7.95
CA LEU A 12 -13.12 0.63 8.58
C LEU A 12 -13.57 -0.42 7.57
N LEU A 13 -13.80 -0.02 6.29
CA LEU A 13 -14.09 -0.96 5.20
C LEU A 13 -12.95 -1.96 4.94
N VAL A 14 -11.76 -1.73 5.50
CA VAL A 14 -10.65 -2.68 5.40
C VAL A 14 -10.84 -3.94 6.23
N LEU A 15 -11.64 -3.90 7.29
CA LEU A 15 -11.82 -5.05 8.18
C LEU A 15 -12.36 -6.30 7.48
N PRO A 16 -13.39 -6.23 6.61
CA PRO A 16 -13.80 -7.39 5.81
C PRO A 16 -12.67 -7.92 4.91
N VAL A 17 -11.85 -7.02 4.33
CA VAL A 17 -10.72 -7.40 3.47
C VAL A 17 -9.60 -8.04 4.29
N ALA A 18 -9.39 -7.64 5.54
CA ALA A 18 -8.43 -8.26 6.44
C ALA A 18 -8.80 -9.70 6.82
N ILE A 19 -10.09 -10.02 6.84
CA ILE A 19 -10.60 -11.34 7.21
C ILE A 19 -10.67 -12.28 5.98
N ALA A 20 -10.86 -11.75 4.76
CA ALA A 20 -11.06 -12.55 3.56
C ALA A 20 -9.90 -13.52 3.21
N PRO A 21 -8.60 -13.14 3.27
CA PRO A 21 -7.48 -14.05 3.01
C PRO A 21 -7.43 -15.20 4.00
N PHE A 22 -7.90 -14.95 5.20
CA PHE A 22 -7.97 -15.87 6.28
C PHE A 22 -9.06 -16.95 6.09
N LEU A 23 -10.24 -16.55 5.65
CA LEU A 23 -11.29 -17.51 5.29
C LEU A 23 -10.86 -18.42 4.13
N SER A 24 -10.08 -17.90 3.19
CA SER A 24 -9.54 -18.70 2.08
C SER A 24 -8.53 -19.76 2.52
N GLN A 25 -7.73 -19.49 3.55
CA GLN A 25 -6.78 -20.47 4.09
C GLN A 25 -7.47 -21.59 4.89
N MET A 26 -8.56 -21.27 5.60
CA MET A 26 -9.38 -22.29 6.26
C MET A 26 -9.95 -23.30 5.27
N SER A 27 -10.36 -22.85 4.08
CA SER A 27 -10.92 -23.73 3.04
C SER A 27 -9.90 -24.67 2.42
N VAL A 28 -8.61 -24.35 2.50
CA VAL A 28 -7.50 -25.14 1.89
C VAL A 28 -6.91 -26.15 2.88
N GLY A 29 -7.32 -26.17 4.15
CA GLY A 29 -6.88 -27.15 5.15
C GLY A 29 -5.40 -27.07 5.55
N ARG A 30 -4.69 -26.02 5.19
CA ARG A 30 -3.27 -25.79 5.49
C ARG A 30 -3.10 -24.96 6.76
N ILE A 31 -3.47 -25.52 7.89
CA ILE A 31 -3.29 -24.87 9.18
C ILE A 31 -1.99 -25.37 9.79
N ASP A 32 -0.88 -24.69 9.56
CA ASP A 32 0.26 -24.75 10.47
C ASP A 32 -0.23 -24.12 11.78
N GLY A 33 -0.31 -24.92 12.85
CA GLY A 33 -1.03 -24.55 14.09
C GLY A 33 -0.46 -23.35 14.87
N SER A 34 0.61 -22.68 14.41
CA SER A 34 1.18 -21.51 15.08
C SER A 34 0.54 -20.20 14.60
N VAL A 35 0.26 -19.28 15.52
CA VAL A 35 -0.25 -17.92 15.20
C VAL A 35 0.62 -17.21 14.17
N THR A 36 1.94 -17.36 14.27
CA THR A 36 2.91 -16.76 13.36
C THR A 36 2.76 -17.30 11.93
N GLY A 37 2.66 -18.61 11.78
CA GLY A 37 2.46 -19.25 10.48
C GLY A 37 1.15 -18.84 9.82
N LEU A 38 0.05 -18.79 10.59
CA LEU A 38 -1.25 -18.32 10.13
C LEU A 38 -1.22 -16.86 9.71
N PHE A 39 -0.59 -15.99 10.51
CA PHE A 39 -0.48 -14.56 10.21
C PHE A 39 0.33 -14.29 8.92
N ILE A 40 1.48 -14.93 8.77
CA ILE A 40 2.30 -14.85 7.56
C ILE A 40 1.51 -15.34 6.35
N GLY A 41 0.84 -16.48 6.48
CA GLY A 41 0.02 -17.06 5.44
C GLY A 41 -1.15 -16.16 5.05
N ALA A 42 -1.85 -15.54 6.02
CA ALA A 42 -3.00 -14.67 5.78
C ALA A 42 -2.62 -13.36 5.07
N VAL A 43 -1.48 -12.74 5.43
CA VAL A 43 -1.11 -11.42 4.90
C VAL A 43 -0.43 -11.50 3.54
N PHE A 44 0.50 -12.43 3.34
CA PHE A 44 1.30 -12.48 2.11
C PHE A 44 1.26 -13.82 1.39
N GLY A 45 0.68 -14.85 2.01
CA GLY A 45 0.62 -16.19 1.50
C GLY A 45 2.01 -16.85 1.32
N ARG A 46 2.16 -18.10 1.69
CA ARG A 46 3.30 -18.91 1.22
C ARG A 46 2.99 -19.34 -0.21
N ILE A 47 3.72 -18.83 -1.16
CA ILE A 47 3.64 -19.29 -2.56
C ILE A 47 4.45 -20.57 -2.62
N THR A 48 3.77 -21.71 -2.61
CA THR A 48 4.37 -22.99 -3.04
C THR A 48 4.24 -23.10 -4.56
N GLU A 49 5.31 -23.44 -5.24
CA GLU A 49 5.33 -23.59 -6.69
C GLU A 49 4.24 -24.59 -7.15
N GLY A 50 3.46 -24.19 -8.14
CA GLY A 50 2.56 -25.09 -8.88
C GLY A 50 1.07 -25.04 -8.55
N ASP A 51 0.60 -24.26 -7.58
CA ASP A 51 -0.81 -24.29 -7.14
C ASP A 51 -1.65 -23.10 -7.65
N MET A 52 -2.87 -23.36 -8.12
CA MET A 52 -3.92 -22.35 -8.40
C MET A 52 -4.21 -21.47 -7.18
N SER A 53 -3.94 -21.94 -5.96
CA SER A 53 -3.95 -21.16 -4.72
C SER A 53 -3.05 -19.90 -4.78
N SER A 54 -2.03 -19.91 -5.64
CA SER A 54 -1.14 -18.75 -5.84
C SER A 54 -1.88 -17.51 -6.39
N LEU A 55 -2.92 -17.70 -7.22
CA LEU A 55 -3.73 -16.58 -7.76
C LEU A 55 -4.59 -15.94 -6.66
N VAL A 56 -5.22 -16.74 -5.81
CA VAL A 56 -6.04 -16.23 -4.69
C VAL A 56 -5.18 -15.40 -3.74
N ILE A 57 -3.96 -15.85 -3.48
CA ILE A 57 -2.99 -15.15 -2.64
C ILE A 57 -2.59 -13.80 -3.26
N VAL A 58 -2.35 -13.76 -4.58
CA VAL A 58 -2.05 -12.52 -5.29
C VAL A 58 -3.22 -11.56 -5.25
N ILE A 59 -4.42 -12.06 -5.50
CA ILE A 59 -5.65 -11.26 -5.43
C ILE A 59 -5.82 -10.69 -4.01
N GLY A 60 -5.62 -11.49 -2.97
CA GLY A 60 -5.66 -11.05 -1.57
C GLY A 60 -4.65 -9.94 -1.27
N LYS A 61 -3.40 -10.10 -1.74
CA LYS A 61 -2.35 -9.08 -1.62
C LYS A 61 -2.72 -7.77 -2.33
N LEU A 62 -3.27 -7.86 -3.53
CA LEU A 62 -3.65 -6.67 -4.28
C LEU A 62 -4.93 -6.05 -3.76
N ALA A 63 -5.82 -6.83 -3.13
CA ALA A 63 -7.11 -6.34 -2.63
C ALA A 63 -6.95 -5.23 -1.58
N TYR A 64 -6.02 -5.38 -0.63
CA TYR A 64 -5.81 -4.35 0.39
C TYR A 64 -5.22 -3.06 -0.21
N LEU A 65 -4.32 -3.18 -1.20
CA LEU A 65 -3.79 -2.03 -1.95
C LEU A 65 -4.90 -1.37 -2.76
N LEU A 66 -5.67 -2.16 -3.50
CA LEU A 66 -6.77 -1.66 -4.34
C LEU A 66 -7.78 -0.88 -3.52
N LEU A 67 -8.22 -1.42 -2.38
CA LEU A 67 -9.17 -0.74 -1.51
C LEU A 67 -8.62 0.60 -1.01
N PHE A 68 -7.35 0.65 -0.59
CA PHE A 68 -6.72 1.89 -0.18
C PHE A 68 -6.64 2.90 -1.33
N HIS A 69 -6.29 2.45 -2.53
CA HIS A 69 -6.21 3.32 -3.71
C HIS A 69 -7.59 3.81 -4.16
N LEU A 70 -8.65 3.01 -4.03
CA LEU A 70 -10.02 3.46 -4.28
C LEU A 70 -10.45 4.55 -3.29
N LEU A 71 -10.01 4.46 -2.04
CA LEU A 71 -10.33 5.45 -1.00
C LEU A 71 -9.49 6.73 -1.10
N PHE A 72 -8.20 6.62 -1.43
CA PHE A 72 -7.21 7.69 -1.32
C PHE A 72 -6.40 7.95 -2.60
N GLY A 73 -6.56 7.15 -3.65
CA GLY A 73 -5.82 7.31 -4.92
C GLY A 73 -6.08 8.64 -5.62
N SER A 74 -7.25 9.27 -5.38
CA SER A 74 -7.57 10.61 -5.86
C SER A 74 -7.54 11.68 -4.74
N TYR A 75 -6.92 11.39 -3.60
CA TYR A 75 -6.95 12.28 -2.44
C TYR A 75 -6.32 13.64 -2.72
N ILE A 76 -5.13 13.65 -3.32
CA ILE A 76 -4.42 14.88 -3.70
C ILE A 76 -4.98 15.42 -5.03
N SER A 77 -5.09 14.55 -6.04
CA SER A 77 -5.55 14.92 -7.38
C SER A 77 -6.98 15.43 -7.42
N GLY A 78 -7.85 14.96 -6.52
CA GLY A 78 -9.22 15.43 -6.41
C GLY A 78 -9.35 16.93 -6.04
N HIS A 79 -8.33 17.53 -5.47
CA HIS A 79 -8.28 18.98 -5.28
C HIS A 79 -8.07 19.74 -6.60
N PHE A 80 -7.42 19.10 -7.59
CA PHE A 80 -7.17 19.68 -8.90
C PHE A 80 -8.33 19.51 -9.88
N THR A 81 -9.11 18.44 -9.74
CA THR A 81 -10.25 18.15 -10.60
C THR A 81 -11.51 18.90 -10.19
N ASN A 82 -11.70 19.14 -8.89
CA ASN A 82 -12.96 19.69 -8.37
C ASN A 82 -12.93 21.19 -8.12
N MET A 83 -11.77 21.82 -7.94
CA MET A 83 -11.63 23.25 -7.62
C MET A 83 -10.31 23.83 -8.18
N PRO A 84 -10.07 23.81 -9.49
CA PRO A 84 -8.72 24.01 -10.00
C PRO A 84 -8.21 25.45 -9.85
N SER A 85 -8.81 26.44 -10.49
CA SER A 85 -8.21 27.76 -10.60
C SER A 85 -8.39 28.62 -9.35
N TYR A 86 -9.59 28.68 -8.81
CA TYR A 86 -9.91 29.54 -7.66
C TYR A 86 -9.25 29.12 -6.34
N TYR A 87 -9.10 27.81 -6.12
CA TYR A 87 -8.49 27.28 -4.90
C TYR A 87 -6.99 27.50 -4.88
N PHE A 88 -6.30 27.20 -6.00
CA PHE A 88 -4.83 27.28 -6.07
C PHE A 88 -4.29 28.69 -6.26
N SER A 89 -5.08 29.64 -6.78
CA SER A 89 -4.70 31.06 -6.81
C SER A 89 -4.54 31.67 -5.41
N ARG A 90 -5.22 31.10 -4.42
CA ARG A 90 -5.17 31.54 -3.02
C ARG A 90 -4.12 30.83 -2.16
N ILE A 91 -3.42 29.83 -2.69
CA ILE A 91 -2.37 29.11 -1.95
C ILE A 91 -1.00 29.71 -2.31
N PRO A 92 -0.41 30.53 -1.42
CA PRO A 92 0.85 31.22 -1.73
C PRO A 92 2.04 30.25 -1.83
N HIS A 93 2.00 29.12 -1.10
CA HIS A 93 3.09 28.14 -1.03
C HIS A 93 2.61 26.72 -1.40
N ARG A 94 2.49 26.45 -2.70
CA ARG A 94 2.00 25.16 -3.25
C ARG A 94 2.83 23.96 -2.79
N CYS A 95 4.16 24.10 -2.64
CA CYS A 95 5.02 23.04 -2.14
C CYS A 95 4.67 22.65 -0.70
N VAL A 96 4.47 23.63 0.18
CA VAL A 96 4.12 23.40 1.59
C VAL A 96 2.73 22.74 1.68
N TRP A 97 1.80 23.19 0.83
CA TRP A 97 0.49 22.58 0.75
C TRP A 97 0.58 21.10 0.34
N PHE A 98 1.33 20.78 -0.73
CA PHE A 98 1.53 19.42 -1.19
C PHE A 98 2.18 18.55 -0.12
N GLY A 99 3.22 19.05 0.56
CA GLY A 99 3.86 18.35 1.68
C GLY A 99 2.88 18.02 2.81
N LYS A 100 1.97 18.95 3.16
CA LYS A 100 0.90 18.70 4.13
C LYS A 100 -0.06 17.60 3.66
N GLN A 101 -0.40 17.54 2.36
CA GLN A 101 -1.24 16.48 1.83
C GLN A 101 -0.54 15.12 1.86
N CYS A 102 0.75 15.06 1.53
CA CYS A 102 1.57 13.84 1.66
C CYS A 102 1.60 13.36 3.13
N PHE A 103 1.77 14.27 4.09
CA PHE A 103 1.74 13.92 5.51
C PHE A 103 0.38 13.36 5.95
N TYR A 104 -0.74 13.96 5.52
CA TYR A 104 -2.06 13.40 5.81
C TYR A 104 -2.26 12.02 5.17
N LEU A 105 -1.77 11.84 3.94
CA LEU A 105 -1.83 10.56 3.26
C LEU A 105 -1.02 9.49 4.02
N PHE A 106 0.15 9.86 4.53
CA PHE A 106 0.95 9.00 5.40
C PHE A 106 0.18 8.60 6.68
N CYS A 107 -0.47 9.55 7.36
CA CYS A 107 -1.29 9.24 8.53
C CYS A 107 -2.45 8.28 8.20
N TYR A 108 -3.09 8.42 7.03
CA TYR A 108 -4.12 7.49 6.59
C TYR A 108 -3.56 6.10 6.27
N ALA A 109 -2.37 6.02 5.64
CA ALA A 109 -1.70 4.75 5.37
C ALA A 109 -1.32 4.01 6.67
N VAL A 110 -0.78 4.74 7.67
CA VAL A 110 -0.47 4.24 9.00
C VAL A 110 -1.72 3.64 9.67
N TRP A 111 -2.81 4.40 9.70
CA TRP A 111 -4.05 3.96 10.33
C TRP A 111 -4.69 2.77 9.59
N TYR A 112 -4.73 2.82 8.28
CA TYR A 112 -5.29 1.76 7.44
C TYR A 112 -4.50 0.45 7.57
N ALA A 113 -3.16 0.50 7.51
CA ALA A 113 -2.31 -0.67 7.69
C ALA A 113 -2.47 -1.27 9.09
N LEU A 114 -2.64 -0.43 10.13
CA LEU A 114 -2.89 -0.89 11.49
C LEU A 114 -4.21 -1.67 11.60
N LEU A 115 -5.28 -1.16 11.00
CA LEU A 115 -6.57 -1.84 10.97
C LEU A 115 -6.51 -3.16 10.20
N PHE A 116 -5.83 -3.17 9.04
CA PHE A 116 -5.68 -4.36 8.21
C PHE A 116 -4.91 -5.46 8.93
N LEU A 117 -3.70 -5.15 9.38
CA LEU A 117 -2.83 -6.14 10.04
C LEU A 117 -3.31 -6.51 11.43
N GLY A 118 -3.86 -5.55 12.17
CA GLY A 118 -4.47 -5.80 13.48
C GLY A 118 -5.70 -6.71 13.36
N GLY A 119 -6.55 -6.48 12.36
CA GLY A 119 -7.68 -7.35 12.05
C GLY A 119 -7.24 -8.76 11.64
N SER A 120 -6.21 -8.87 10.79
CA SER A 120 -5.63 -10.16 10.39
C SER A 120 -5.01 -10.92 11.57
N LEU A 121 -4.24 -10.23 12.42
CA LEU A 121 -3.64 -10.84 13.62
C LEU A 121 -4.71 -11.29 14.61
N TRP A 122 -5.72 -10.46 14.84
CA TRP A 122 -6.84 -10.81 15.72
C TRP A 122 -7.57 -12.05 15.21
N GLY A 123 -7.84 -12.16 13.89
CA GLY A 123 -8.44 -13.34 13.28
C GLY A 123 -7.57 -14.59 13.48
N CYS A 124 -6.24 -14.49 13.32
CA CYS A 124 -5.33 -15.59 13.57
C CYS A 124 -5.35 -16.07 15.02
N CYS A 125 -5.38 -15.14 15.99
CA CYS A 125 -5.44 -15.47 17.42
C CYS A 125 -6.76 -16.15 17.79
N MET A 126 -7.87 -15.77 17.17
CA MET A 126 -9.18 -16.38 17.42
C MET A 126 -9.26 -17.84 16.96
N ILE A 127 -8.52 -18.21 15.93
CA ILE A 127 -8.56 -19.59 15.40
C ILE A 127 -7.52 -20.48 16.07
N SER A 128 -6.28 -20.01 16.22
CA SER A 128 -5.25 -20.81 16.89
C SER A 128 -5.53 -21.01 18.38
N LEU A 129 -6.43 -20.19 18.98
CA LEU A 129 -6.65 -20.11 20.43
C LEU A 129 -5.36 -19.84 21.23
N GLU A 130 -4.29 -19.47 20.56
CA GLU A 130 -2.98 -19.17 21.13
C GLU A 130 -2.76 -17.65 21.24
N LYS A 131 -1.93 -17.26 22.20
CA LYS A 131 -1.50 -15.86 22.31
C LYS A 131 -0.31 -15.58 21.38
N PRO A 132 -0.24 -14.38 20.76
CA PRO A 132 0.87 -14.02 19.90
C PRO A 132 2.18 -13.99 20.68
N GLY A 133 3.18 -14.76 20.23
CA GLY A 133 4.50 -14.82 20.78
C GLY A 133 5.39 -13.65 20.32
N ARG A 134 6.64 -13.60 20.81
CA ARG A 134 7.63 -12.58 20.45
C ARG A 134 7.89 -12.51 18.93
N GLU A 135 7.98 -13.67 18.28
CA GLU A 135 8.19 -13.75 16.82
C GLU A 135 6.99 -13.21 16.04
N THR A 136 5.76 -13.46 16.51
CA THR A 136 4.54 -12.93 15.88
C THR A 136 4.55 -11.39 15.89
N TRP A 137 4.92 -10.79 17.03
CA TRP A 137 5.02 -9.32 17.13
C TRP A 137 6.15 -8.76 16.26
N ARG A 138 7.28 -9.44 16.18
CA ARG A 138 8.38 -9.05 15.29
C ARG A 138 7.90 -9.06 13.83
N CYS A 139 7.26 -10.13 13.40
CA CYS A 139 6.67 -10.24 12.06
C CYS A 139 5.64 -9.14 11.81
N PHE A 140 4.76 -8.87 12.78
CA PHE A 140 3.76 -7.81 12.69
C PHE A 140 4.38 -6.44 12.42
N PHE A 141 5.36 -6.01 13.22
CA PHE A 141 5.96 -4.68 13.06
C PHE A 141 6.75 -4.53 11.77
N ILE A 142 7.46 -5.58 11.34
CA ILE A 142 8.16 -5.59 10.06
C ILE A 142 7.16 -5.45 8.90
N THR A 143 6.11 -6.26 8.89
CA THR A 143 5.06 -6.21 7.86
C THR A 143 4.36 -4.86 7.86
N TYR A 144 4.07 -4.33 9.03
CA TYR A 144 3.45 -3.02 9.19
C TYR A 144 4.28 -1.92 8.52
N ALA A 145 5.59 -1.89 8.79
CA ALA A 145 6.48 -0.90 8.17
C ALA A 145 6.53 -1.03 6.64
N VAL A 146 6.59 -2.25 6.12
CA VAL A 146 6.56 -2.53 4.67
C VAL A 146 5.21 -2.11 4.07
N CYS A 147 4.09 -2.49 4.67
CA CYS A 147 2.75 -2.13 4.19
C CYS A 147 2.55 -0.62 4.12
N VAL A 148 2.91 0.12 5.19
CA VAL A 148 2.78 1.59 5.22
C VAL A 148 3.61 2.24 4.12
N SER A 149 4.85 1.81 3.93
CA SER A 149 5.73 2.37 2.90
C SER A 149 5.23 2.09 1.48
N LEU A 150 4.73 0.87 1.21
CA LEU A 150 4.13 0.51 -0.08
C LEU A 150 2.84 1.28 -0.36
N LEU A 151 1.94 1.37 0.62
CA LEU A 151 0.70 2.15 0.49
C LEU A 151 1.00 3.61 0.16
N LEU A 152 1.94 4.21 0.88
CA LEU A 152 2.34 5.60 0.64
C LEU A 152 2.93 5.79 -0.75
N LEU A 153 3.94 4.98 -1.11
CA LEU A 153 4.64 5.04 -2.39
C LEU A 153 3.67 4.91 -3.56
N THR A 154 2.89 3.83 -3.58
CA THR A 154 1.98 3.53 -4.70
C THR A 154 0.86 4.55 -4.81
N THR A 155 0.32 5.04 -3.69
CA THR A 155 -0.73 6.06 -3.71
C THR A 155 -0.20 7.42 -4.17
N LEU A 156 1.03 7.79 -3.83
CA LEU A 156 1.66 9.00 -4.35
C LEU A 156 1.85 8.91 -5.86
N ILE A 157 2.33 7.78 -6.37
CA ILE A 157 2.48 7.54 -7.82
C ILE A 157 1.13 7.66 -8.52
N ILE A 158 0.07 7.04 -7.97
CA ILE A 158 -1.29 7.13 -8.54
C ILE A 158 -1.79 8.58 -8.55
N ASN A 159 -1.63 9.32 -7.45
CA ASN A 159 -2.06 10.72 -7.40
C ASN A 159 -1.33 11.58 -8.44
N LEU A 160 -0.02 11.40 -8.61
CA LEU A 160 0.75 12.10 -9.65
C LEU A 160 0.33 11.66 -11.05
N GLY A 161 0.12 10.36 -11.28
CA GLY A 161 -0.36 9.82 -12.55
C GLY A 161 -1.73 10.39 -12.95
N ILE A 162 -2.67 10.50 -12.01
CA ILE A 162 -3.99 11.10 -12.24
C ILE A 162 -3.86 12.59 -12.63
N ILE A 163 -2.91 13.31 -12.03
CA ILE A 163 -2.70 14.73 -12.35
C ILE A 163 -2.13 14.88 -13.75
N VAL A 164 -1.25 13.97 -14.19
CA VAL A 164 -0.63 14.02 -15.53
C VAL A 164 -1.58 13.54 -16.64
N TRP A 165 -2.30 12.43 -16.44
CA TRP A 165 -3.03 11.71 -17.53
C TRP A 165 -4.55 11.76 -17.47
N LYS A 166 -5.19 12.54 -16.62
CA LYS A 166 -6.63 12.46 -16.29
C LYS A 166 -6.96 11.27 -15.38
N THR A 167 -8.11 11.36 -14.69
CA THR A 167 -8.41 10.48 -13.54
C THR A 167 -8.45 8.99 -13.90
N ALA A 168 -9.19 8.60 -14.94
CA ALA A 168 -9.34 7.19 -15.28
C ALA A 168 -8.05 6.60 -15.87
N VAL A 169 -7.42 7.31 -16.82
CA VAL A 169 -6.20 6.84 -17.48
C VAL A 169 -5.04 6.75 -16.49
N GLY A 170 -4.82 7.80 -15.69
CA GLY A 170 -3.73 7.82 -14.71
C GLY A 170 -3.87 6.71 -13.67
N PHE A 171 -5.09 6.47 -13.17
CA PHE A 171 -5.35 5.37 -12.25
C PHE A 171 -5.06 4.00 -12.90
N SER A 172 -5.58 3.77 -14.11
CA SER A 172 -5.42 2.49 -14.80
C SER A 172 -3.97 2.20 -15.18
N VAL A 173 -3.24 3.18 -15.71
CA VAL A 173 -1.81 3.03 -16.07
C VAL A 173 -0.97 2.69 -14.83
N CYS A 174 -1.18 3.40 -13.72
CA CYS A 174 -0.46 3.11 -12.48
C CYS A 174 -0.79 1.71 -11.94
N TRP A 175 -2.06 1.28 -12.03
CA TRP A 175 -2.46 -0.07 -11.61
C TRP A 175 -1.88 -1.17 -12.49
N ILE A 176 -1.85 -0.98 -13.81
CA ILE A 176 -1.14 -1.90 -14.72
C ILE A 176 0.33 -2.01 -14.31
N GLY A 177 0.99 -0.88 -14.00
CA GLY A 177 2.36 -0.88 -13.50
C GLY A 177 2.53 -1.69 -12.21
N ILE A 178 1.62 -1.56 -11.24
CA ILE A 178 1.63 -2.33 -9.98
C ILE A 178 1.50 -3.84 -10.25
N ILE A 179 0.56 -4.24 -11.12
CA ILE A 179 0.37 -5.64 -11.50
C ILE A 179 1.60 -6.20 -12.20
N VAL A 180 2.18 -5.45 -13.13
CA VAL A 180 3.41 -5.86 -13.83
C VAL A 180 4.56 -6.04 -12.83
N MET A 181 4.72 -5.11 -11.88
CA MET A 181 5.74 -5.23 -10.82
C MET A 181 5.51 -6.47 -9.94
N GLU A 182 4.26 -6.84 -9.61
CA GLU A 182 3.95 -8.05 -8.84
C GLU A 182 4.27 -9.33 -9.64
N ILE A 183 3.98 -9.35 -10.95
CA ILE A 183 4.33 -10.46 -11.84
C ILE A 183 5.86 -10.60 -11.95
N LEU A 184 6.57 -9.47 -12.14
CA LEU A 184 8.03 -9.46 -12.19
C LEU A 184 8.66 -9.87 -10.85
N ALA A 185 8.04 -9.53 -9.72
CA ALA A 185 8.51 -9.97 -8.41
C ALA A 185 8.51 -11.50 -8.29
N LYS A 186 7.52 -12.18 -8.86
CA LYS A 186 7.46 -13.64 -8.90
C LYS A 186 8.47 -14.25 -9.86
N ALA A 187 8.57 -13.69 -11.08
CA ALA A 187 9.50 -14.18 -12.10
C ALA A 187 10.97 -13.98 -11.70
N ALA A 188 11.25 -12.99 -10.87
CA ALA A 188 12.60 -12.60 -10.46
C ALA A 188 13.07 -13.21 -9.13
N LEU A 189 12.35 -14.18 -8.57
CA LEU A 189 12.75 -14.86 -7.31
C LEU A 189 14.19 -15.36 -7.36
N ASN A 190 14.68 -15.78 -8.55
CA ASN A 190 16.02 -16.28 -8.76
C ASN A 190 17.07 -15.19 -9.08
N ASN A 191 16.64 -13.91 -9.24
CA ASN A 191 17.56 -12.82 -9.56
C ASN A 191 17.60 -11.78 -8.41
N PRO A 192 18.68 -11.77 -7.60
CA PRO A 192 18.75 -10.91 -6.42
C PRO A 192 18.70 -9.43 -6.75
N CYS A 193 19.21 -8.99 -7.90
CA CYS A 193 19.20 -7.57 -8.30
C CYS A 193 17.78 -7.11 -8.60
N ILE A 194 17.02 -7.86 -9.39
CA ILE A 194 15.64 -7.51 -9.74
C ILE A 194 14.74 -7.59 -8.50
N SER A 195 14.94 -8.63 -7.66
CA SER A 195 14.24 -8.77 -6.39
C SER A 195 14.53 -7.61 -5.44
N PHE A 196 15.73 -7.04 -5.44
CA PHE A 196 16.05 -5.88 -4.59
C PHE A 196 15.39 -4.59 -5.09
N ILE A 197 15.45 -4.31 -6.39
CA ILE A 197 14.94 -3.05 -6.99
C ILE A 197 13.40 -3.02 -6.98
N ASN A 198 12.75 -4.17 -7.17
CA ASN A 198 11.29 -4.22 -7.27
C ASN A 198 10.62 -4.02 -5.90
N PRO A 199 9.81 -2.95 -5.72
CA PRO A 199 9.12 -2.69 -4.46
C PRO A 199 8.10 -3.77 -4.08
N MET A 200 7.56 -4.53 -5.04
CA MET A 200 6.58 -5.59 -4.78
C MET A 200 7.21 -6.94 -4.36
N SER A 201 8.52 -7.12 -4.55
CA SER A 201 9.22 -8.36 -4.18
C SER A 201 9.45 -8.54 -2.67
N TYR A 202 8.89 -7.66 -1.84
CA TYR A 202 9.04 -7.71 -0.38
C TYR A 202 8.09 -8.67 0.34
N SER A 203 7.32 -9.44 -0.42
CA SER A 203 6.45 -10.47 0.16
C SER A 203 7.21 -11.63 0.83
N GLY A 204 8.50 -11.84 0.49
CA GLY A 204 9.38 -12.85 1.12
C GLY A 204 10.23 -12.32 2.27
N VAL A 205 9.81 -11.27 2.93
CA VAL A 205 10.57 -10.59 4.02
C VAL A 205 10.89 -11.52 5.21
N TRP A 206 10.12 -12.59 5.39
CA TRP A 206 10.25 -13.54 6.50
C TRP A 206 11.51 -14.40 6.42
N ASP A 207 11.94 -14.73 5.20
CA ASP A 207 13.11 -15.59 4.94
C ASP A 207 14.41 -14.79 4.93
N MET A 208 14.34 -13.47 5.19
CA MET A 208 15.47 -12.57 5.15
C MET A 208 16.09 -12.34 6.52
N SER A 209 17.41 -12.10 6.53
CA SER A 209 18.07 -11.61 7.74
C SER A 209 17.53 -10.23 8.13
N PHE A 210 17.54 -9.92 9.42
CA PHE A 210 17.05 -8.63 9.95
C PHE A 210 17.69 -7.41 9.24
N GLY A 211 18.98 -7.48 8.93
CA GLY A 211 19.69 -6.43 8.21
C GLY A 211 19.16 -6.20 6.80
N GLN A 212 18.87 -7.27 6.05
CA GLN A 212 18.28 -7.16 4.71
C GLN A 212 16.88 -6.55 4.74
N VAL A 213 16.07 -6.93 5.71
CA VAL A 213 14.72 -6.34 5.91
C VAL A 213 14.81 -4.85 6.19
N LEU A 214 15.73 -4.44 7.08
CA LEU A 214 15.91 -3.04 7.42
C LEU A 214 16.33 -2.20 6.19
N ILE A 215 17.30 -2.71 5.41
CA ILE A 215 17.74 -2.05 4.16
C ILE A 215 16.56 -1.87 3.20
N LYS A 216 15.73 -2.90 3.05
CA LYS A 216 14.55 -2.84 2.19
C LYS A 216 13.52 -1.82 2.66
N ILE A 217 13.22 -1.76 3.95
CA ILE A 217 12.30 -0.77 4.53
C ILE A 217 12.85 0.64 4.26
N VAL A 218 14.13 0.88 4.54
CA VAL A 218 14.78 2.18 4.28
C VAL A 218 14.69 2.55 2.80
N TYR A 219 14.93 1.60 1.90
CA TYR A 219 14.81 1.80 0.46
C TYR A 219 13.39 2.21 0.04
N LEU A 220 12.35 1.55 0.54
CA LEU A 220 10.96 1.89 0.24
C LEU A 220 10.58 3.30 0.74
N TYR A 221 10.99 3.64 1.96
CA TYR A 221 10.77 4.99 2.49
C TYR A 221 11.55 6.04 1.70
N PHE A 222 12.77 5.75 1.29
CA PHE A 222 13.56 6.63 0.42
C PHE A 222 12.85 6.88 -0.91
N LEU A 223 12.31 5.84 -1.55
CA LEU A 223 11.51 5.99 -2.77
C LEU A 223 10.26 6.86 -2.53
N ALA A 224 9.53 6.62 -1.45
CA ALA A 224 8.34 7.40 -1.13
C ALA A 224 8.66 8.88 -0.87
N VAL A 225 9.75 9.16 -0.17
CA VAL A 225 10.25 10.53 0.04
C VAL A 225 10.67 11.16 -1.28
N SER A 226 11.41 10.43 -2.13
CA SER A 226 11.85 10.91 -3.45
C SER A 226 10.66 11.29 -4.34
N VAL A 227 9.61 10.46 -4.39
CA VAL A 227 8.36 10.75 -5.11
C VAL A 227 7.66 11.97 -4.51
N SER A 228 7.65 12.11 -3.18
CA SER A 228 7.08 13.29 -2.51
C SER A 228 7.83 14.57 -2.85
N VAL A 229 9.16 14.55 -2.84
CA VAL A 229 10.01 15.69 -3.22
C VAL A 229 9.81 16.05 -4.69
N TYR A 230 9.80 15.03 -5.58
CA TYR A 230 9.50 15.24 -7.00
C TYR A 230 8.13 15.92 -7.17
N GLY A 231 7.10 15.45 -6.49
CA GLY A 231 5.78 16.06 -6.49
C GLY A 231 5.82 17.54 -6.01
N MET A 232 6.56 17.85 -4.95
CA MET A 232 6.71 19.24 -4.48
C MET A 232 7.34 20.15 -5.55
N VAL A 233 8.41 19.67 -6.24
CA VAL A 233 9.07 20.42 -7.30
C VAL A 233 8.14 20.56 -8.51
N PHE A 234 7.45 19.48 -8.89
CA PHE A 234 6.48 19.48 -9.98
C PHE A 234 5.39 20.53 -9.73
N PHE A 235 4.78 20.56 -8.53
CA PHE A 235 3.74 21.52 -8.18
C PHE A 235 4.22 22.97 -8.08
N LYS A 236 5.50 23.20 -7.84
CA LYS A 236 6.08 24.55 -7.89
C LYS A 236 6.00 25.13 -9.30
N LYS A 237 6.22 24.29 -10.33
CA LYS A 237 6.29 24.71 -11.74
C LYS A 237 4.98 24.48 -12.51
N TYR A 238 4.02 23.74 -11.92
CA TYR A 238 2.80 23.35 -12.61
C TYR A 238 1.88 24.54 -12.83
N ASP A 239 1.64 24.90 -14.09
CA ASP A 239 0.69 25.92 -14.48
C ASP A 239 -0.70 25.30 -14.65
N ILE A 240 -1.65 25.76 -13.82
CA ILE A 240 -3.00 25.18 -13.75
C ILE A 240 -3.88 25.75 -14.88
N THR A 241 -3.49 26.90 -15.43
CA THR A 241 -4.27 27.60 -16.48
C THR A 241 -4.30 26.84 -17.81
N LEU A 242 -3.29 26.00 -18.09
CA LEU A 242 -3.21 25.22 -19.32
C LEU A 242 -4.19 24.05 -19.40
N ARG A 243 -4.84 23.67 -18.30
CA ARG A 243 -5.75 22.50 -18.26
C ARG A 243 -7.23 22.83 -18.48
N GLU A 244 -7.58 24.10 -18.47
CA GLU A 244 -8.98 24.56 -18.72
C GLU A 244 -9.33 24.63 -20.21
N VAL A 245 -8.37 24.39 -21.12
CA VAL A 245 -8.53 24.58 -22.58
C VAL A 245 -8.75 23.27 -23.34
N ASP A 246 -8.58 22.09 -22.71
CA ASP A 246 -8.80 20.75 -23.30
C ASP A 246 -9.97 20.01 -22.61
#